data_6d6667b6a7e9785cebd762acd79eddb1
#
_entry.id   6d6667b6a7e9785cebd762acd79eddb1
#
_cell.length_a   1.000
_cell.length_b   1.000
_cell.length_c   1.000
_cell.angle_alpha   90.00
_cell.angle_beta   90.00
_cell.angle_gamma   90.00
#
_symmetry.space_group_name_H-M   'P 1'
#
loop_
_entity.id
_entity.type
_entity.pdbx_description
1 polymer ?
#
loop_
_entity_poly.entity_id
_entity_poly.type
_entity_poly.pdbx_seq_one_letter_code
_entity_poly.pdbx_strand_id
1 'polypeptide(L)'
;MNATTYNYPQEKEKMYQTVNAQLRGLIDDVPHFIANLSNASALLNQALRDINWVGFYLMEDGKLILGPFQGKPACIEIRVGRGVCGTAVSENKTMLVENVHEFPGHIACDSASNSEIVVPICVNGEIVGVLDIDSPLFSRFDLADQKGLEEFVKILESIWK
;
A
#
# COMPACT_ATOMS: atom_id res chain seq x y z
N MET A 1 -28.16 2.24 -12.45
CA MET A 1 -27.00 1.34 -12.39
C MET A 1 -27.03 0.64 -11.04
N ASN A 2 -27.14 -0.66 -11.04
CA ASN A 2 -26.97 -1.42 -9.81
C ASN A 2 -25.48 -1.34 -9.42
N ALA A 3 -25.21 -0.70 -8.29
CA ALA A 3 -23.88 -0.75 -7.71
C ALA A 3 -23.53 -2.23 -7.47
N THR A 4 -22.53 -2.72 -8.17
CA THR A 4 -22.04 -4.07 -7.95
C THR A 4 -21.43 -4.10 -6.56
N THR A 5 -22.14 -4.68 -5.59
CA THR A 5 -21.62 -4.84 -4.25
C THR A 5 -20.63 -5.98 -4.31
N TYR A 6 -19.35 -5.66 -4.24
CA TYR A 6 -18.31 -6.68 -4.17
C TYR A 6 -18.26 -7.24 -2.75
N ASN A 7 -18.69 -8.49 -2.61
CA ASN A 7 -18.60 -9.20 -1.34
C ASN A 7 -17.25 -9.95 -1.26
N TYR A 8 -16.37 -9.46 -0.42
CA TYR A 8 -15.11 -10.13 -0.11
C TYR A 8 -15.29 -11.09 1.08
N PRO A 9 -14.58 -12.24 1.10
CA PRO A 9 -14.56 -13.09 2.29
C PRO A 9 -14.11 -12.31 3.53
N GLN A 10 -14.71 -12.62 4.69
CA GLN A 10 -14.35 -11.96 5.95
C GLN A 10 -13.02 -12.45 6.49
N GLU A 11 -12.67 -13.73 6.28
CA GLU A 11 -11.37 -14.25 6.64
C GLU A 11 -10.29 -13.61 5.77
N LYS A 12 -9.28 -13.01 6.40
CA LYS A 12 -8.24 -12.23 5.72
C LYS A 12 -7.49 -13.02 4.66
N GLU A 13 -7.09 -14.24 4.96
CA GLU A 13 -6.38 -15.07 3.99
C GLU A 13 -7.17 -15.28 2.70
N LYS A 14 -8.45 -15.62 2.82
CA LYS A 14 -9.34 -15.80 1.67
C LYS A 14 -9.63 -14.49 0.95
N MET A 15 -9.78 -13.41 1.72
CA MET A 15 -9.97 -12.07 1.15
C MET A 15 -8.78 -11.68 0.27
N TYR A 16 -7.56 -11.86 0.75
CA TYR A 16 -6.37 -11.56 -0.04
C TYR A 16 -6.17 -12.48 -1.23
N GLN A 17 -6.55 -13.76 -1.13
CA GLN A 17 -6.56 -14.66 -2.29
C GLN A 17 -7.46 -14.11 -3.41
N THR A 18 -8.65 -13.64 -3.05
CA THR A 18 -9.60 -13.01 -4.01
C THR A 18 -9.02 -11.71 -4.58
N VAL A 19 -8.53 -10.84 -3.73
CA VAL A 19 -7.95 -9.55 -4.15
C VAL A 19 -6.75 -9.77 -5.08
N ASN A 20 -5.86 -10.67 -4.74
CA ASN A 20 -4.67 -10.94 -5.54
C ASN A 20 -5.03 -11.56 -6.91
N ALA A 21 -6.06 -12.41 -6.96
CA ALA A 21 -6.59 -12.91 -8.24
C ALA A 21 -7.18 -11.79 -9.09
N GLN A 22 -7.93 -10.88 -8.47
CA GLN A 22 -8.48 -9.70 -9.16
C GLN A 22 -7.38 -8.77 -9.68
N LEU A 23 -6.33 -8.57 -8.89
CA LEU A 23 -5.17 -7.75 -9.33
C LEU A 23 -4.53 -8.36 -10.59
N ARG A 24 -4.28 -9.66 -10.60
CA ARG A 24 -3.71 -10.34 -11.78
C ARG A 24 -4.57 -10.10 -13.01
N GLY A 25 -5.89 -10.21 -12.88
CA GLY A 25 -6.81 -9.94 -13.99
C GLY A 25 -6.78 -8.49 -14.47
N LEU A 26 -6.67 -7.53 -13.55
CA LEU A 26 -6.67 -6.11 -13.90
C LEU A 26 -5.42 -5.65 -14.65
N ILE A 27 -4.27 -6.23 -14.34
CA ILE A 27 -2.98 -5.81 -14.91
C ILE A 27 -2.49 -6.72 -16.04
N ASP A 28 -3.20 -7.81 -16.32
CA ASP A 28 -2.83 -8.77 -17.35
C ASP A 28 -2.80 -8.09 -18.72
N ASP A 29 -1.64 -8.15 -19.36
CA ASP A 29 -1.39 -7.57 -20.69
C ASP A 29 -1.72 -6.07 -20.81
N VAL A 30 -1.63 -5.32 -19.69
CA VAL A 30 -1.83 -3.87 -19.67
C VAL A 30 -0.47 -3.16 -19.56
N PRO A 31 0.00 -2.50 -20.64
CA PRO A 31 1.33 -1.89 -20.66
C PRO A 31 1.38 -0.47 -20.10
N HIS A 32 0.43 -0.10 -19.26
CA HIS A 32 0.30 1.26 -18.72
C HIS A 32 0.55 1.28 -17.23
N PHE A 33 1.76 1.63 -16.84
CA PHE A 33 2.24 1.57 -15.46
C PHE A 33 1.38 2.38 -14.49
N ILE A 34 1.12 3.65 -14.80
CA ILE A 34 0.31 4.52 -13.93
C ILE A 34 -1.13 4.01 -13.82
N ALA A 35 -1.72 3.54 -14.92
CA ALA A 35 -3.06 2.94 -14.90
C ALA A 35 -3.10 1.71 -14.01
N ASN A 36 -2.09 0.85 -14.07
CA ASN A 36 -1.99 -0.34 -13.22
C ASN A 36 -1.90 0.01 -11.74
N LEU A 37 -1.08 0.98 -11.36
CA LEU A 37 -0.99 1.43 -9.98
C LEU A 37 -2.26 2.12 -9.50
N SER A 38 -2.92 2.87 -10.37
CA SER A 38 -4.20 3.52 -10.06
C SER A 38 -5.28 2.48 -9.78
N ASN A 39 -5.39 1.46 -10.62
CA ASN A 39 -6.33 0.35 -10.42
C ASN A 39 -5.97 -0.51 -9.20
N ALA A 40 -4.69 -0.73 -8.95
CA ALA A 40 -4.26 -1.43 -7.74
C ALA A 40 -4.67 -0.69 -6.47
N SER A 41 -4.51 0.64 -6.44
CA SER A 41 -4.96 1.48 -5.33
C SER A 41 -6.48 1.40 -5.14
N ALA A 42 -7.22 1.50 -6.24
CA ALA A 42 -8.68 1.45 -6.23
C ALA A 42 -9.19 0.07 -5.76
N LEU A 43 -8.54 -1.00 -6.20
CA LEU A 43 -8.88 -2.36 -5.78
C LEU A 43 -8.72 -2.55 -4.27
N LEU A 44 -7.60 -2.13 -3.70
CA LEU A 44 -7.37 -2.22 -2.26
C LEU A 44 -8.35 -1.33 -1.48
N ASN A 45 -8.62 -0.13 -1.98
CA ASN A 45 -9.59 0.77 -1.35
C ASN A 45 -11.00 0.16 -1.31
N GLN A 46 -11.37 -0.59 -2.35
CA GLN A 46 -12.64 -1.30 -2.44
C GLN A 46 -12.70 -2.51 -1.49
N ALA A 47 -11.61 -3.25 -1.37
CA ALA A 47 -11.58 -4.53 -0.66
C ALA A 47 -11.33 -4.38 0.85
N LEU A 48 -10.51 -3.42 1.26
CA LEU A 48 -10.09 -3.27 2.66
C LEU A 48 -11.07 -2.39 3.43
N ARG A 49 -11.53 -2.89 4.56
CA ARG A 49 -12.38 -2.13 5.49
C ARG A 49 -11.53 -1.31 6.44
N ASP A 50 -12.11 -0.23 6.95
CA ASP A 50 -11.52 0.59 8.01
C ASP A 50 -10.13 1.13 7.65
N ILE A 51 -9.97 1.58 6.42
CA ILE A 51 -8.79 2.31 5.96
C ILE A 51 -9.19 3.73 5.56
N ASN A 52 -8.28 4.70 5.71
CA ASN A 52 -8.53 6.07 5.30
C ASN A 52 -7.63 6.52 4.14
N TRP A 53 -6.60 5.73 3.82
CA TRP A 53 -5.69 6.04 2.72
C TRP A 53 -5.01 4.77 2.21
N VAL A 54 -4.85 4.64 0.91
CA VAL A 54 -4.09 3.55 0.28
C VAL A 54 -3.47 4.04 -1.01
N GLY A 55 -2.17 3.80 -1.18
CA GLY A 55 -1.49 4.21 -2.39
C GLY A 55 -0.01 3.91 -2.41
N PHE A 56 0.65 4.52 -3.39
CA PHE A 56 2.05 4.26 -3.69
C PHE A 56 2.88 5.52 -3.55
N TYR A 57 4.07 5.35 -2.99
CA TYR A 57 5.17 6.30 -3.12
C TYR A 57 6.24 5.64 -3.97
N LEU A 58 6.75 6.37 -4.95
CA LEU A 58 7.71 5.87 -5.94
C LEU A 58 9.09 6.49 -5.70
N MET A 59 10.13 5.66 -5.80
CA MET A 59 11.51 6.17 -5.69
C MET A 59 11.88 6.99 -6.92
N GLU A 60 12.32 8.21 -6.69
CA GLU A 60 12.80 9.13 -7.70
C GLU A 60 13.92 9.98 -7.12
N ASP A 61 15.09 9.91 -7.71
CA ASP A 61 16.28 10.66 -7.27
C ASP A 61 16.59 10.50 -5.76
N GLY A 62 16.47 9.26 -5.25
CA GLY A 62 16.80 8.92 -3.87
C GLY A 62 15.73 9.31 -2.84
N LYS A 63 14.54 9.67 -3.28
CA LYS A 63 13.40 10.06 -2.42
C LYS A 63 12.14 9.32 -2.83
N LEU A 64 11.19 9.25 -1.92
CA LEU A 64 9.85 8.75 -2.20
C LEU A 64 8.96 9.92 -2.66
N ILE A 65 8.38 9.79 -3.84
CA ILE A 65 7.47 10.78 -4.42
C ILE A 65 6.06 10.19 -4.51
N LEU A 66 5.06 10.98 -4.15
CA LEU A 66 3.67 10.56 -4.18
C LEU A 66 3.27 10.06 -5.57
N GLY A 67 2.75 8.85 -5.63
CA GLY A 67 2.20 8.20 -6.83
C GLY A 67 0.69 8.05 -6.76
N PRO A 68 0.11 7.11 -7.52
CA PRO A 68 -1.33 6.86 -7.50
C PRO A 68 -1.82 6.43 -6.11
N PHE A 69 -2.94 7.00 -5.68
CA PHE A 69 -3.52 6.71 -4.37
C PHE A 69 -5.03 6.97 -4.34
N GLN A 70 -5.65 6.49 -3.27
CA GLN A 70 -7.04 6.77 -2.90
C GLN A 70 -7.06 7.33 -1.47
N GLY A 71 -7.64 8.50 -1.28
CA GLY A 71 -7.73 9.17 0.02
C GLY A 71 -7.57 10.67 -0.09
N LYS A 72 -7.31 11.31 1.04
CA LYS A 72 -7.08 12.77 1.09
C LYS A 72 -5.70 13.12 0.52
N PRO A 73 -5.51 14.37 0.07
CA PRO A 73 -4.19 14.85 -0.34
C PRO A 73 -3.13 14.53 0.71
N ALA A 74 -1.96 14.11 0.26
CA ALA A 74 -0.91 13.57 1.12
C ALA A 74 0.42 14.31 0.92
N CYS A 75 1.42 13.95 1.72
CA CYS A 75 2.77 14.47 1.57
C CYS A 75 3.30 14.13 0.17
N ILE A 76 3.91 15.10 -0.50
CA ILE A 76 4.38 14.96 -1.87
C ILE A 76 5.71 14.21 -1.93
N GLU A 77 6.57 14.44 -0.96
CA GLU A 77 7.95 13.95 -0.95
C GLU A 77 8.32 13.45 0.45
N ILE A 78 8.90 12.26 0.52
CA ILE A 78 9.36 11.64 1.77
C ILE A 78 10.80 11.20 1.60
N ARG A 79 11.67 11.61 2.54
CA ARG A 79 13.07 11.20 2.56
C ARG A 79 13.22 9.77 3.08
N VAL A 80 14.15 9.04 2.51
CA VAL A 80 14.54 7.71 3.02
C VAL A 80 14.99 7.85 4.48
N GLY A 81 14.50 6.96 5.34
CA GLY A 81 14.76 6.96 6.78
C GLY A 81 13.82 7.85 7.60
N ARG A 82 12.87 8.54 6.98
CA ARG A 82 11.92 9.43 7.66
C ARG A 82 10.52 8.85 7.64
N GLY A 83 9.86 8.85 8.81
CA GLY A 83 8.53 8.30 8.97
C GLY A 83 8.46 6.81 8.70
N VAL A 84 7.24 6.27 8.59
CA VAL A 84 7.03 4.83 8.36
C VAL A 84 7.47 4.43 6.96
N CYS A 85 7.07 5.19 5.93
CA CYS A 85 7.45 4.90 4.55
C CYS A 85 8.97 4.97 4.34
N GLY A 86 9.62 6.03 4.82
CA GLY A 86 11.07 6.18 4.70
C GLY A 86 11.84 5.09 5.45
N THR A 87 11.34 4.66 6.60
CA THR A 87 11.93 3.57 7.38
C THR A 87 11.80 2.22 6.67
N ALA A 88 10.65 1.96 6.04
CA ALA A 88 10.47 0.74 5.24
C ALA A 88 11.51 0.64 4.13
N VAL A 89 11.85 1.76 3.49
CA VAL A 89 12.90 1.80 2.47
C VAL A 89 14.28 1.57 3.08
N SER A 90 14.64 2.31 4.13
CA SER A 90 15.98 2.21 4.73
C SER A 90 16.27 0.85 5.35
N GLU A 91 15.26 0.19 5.90
CA GLU A 91 15.39 -1.14 6.50
C GLU A 91 15.06 -2.29 5.53
N ASN A 92 14.53 -1.98 4.36
CA ASN A 92 14.09 -2.94 3.34
C ASN A 92 13.20 -4.04 3.94
N LYS A 93 12.17 -3.62 4.66
CA LYS A 93 11.19 -4.56 5.24
C LYS A 93 9.83 -3.91 5.40
N THR A 94 8.80 -4.75 5.45
CA THR A 94 7.45 -4.30 5.78
C THR A 94 7.42 -3.72 7.19
N MET A 95 6.82 -2.54 7.32
CA MET A 95 6.60 -1.87 8.60
C MET A 95 5.13 -2.04 8.99
N LEU A 96 4.91 -2.73 10.10
CA LEU A 96 3.58 -2.97 10.65
C LEU A 96 3.45 -2.15 11.94
N VAL A 97 2.71 -1.05 11.89
CA VAL A 97 2.67 -0.05 12.96
C VAL A 97 1.29 -0.01 13.61
N GLU A 98 1.21 -0.45 14.86
CA GLU A 98 -0.04 -0.51 15.62
C GLU A 98 -0.54 0.85 16.06
N ASN A 99 0.38 1.77 16.36
CA ASN A 99 0.09 3.15 16.77
C ASN A 99 1.15 4.10 16.16
N VAL A 100 0.73 4.87 15.18
CA VAL A 100 1.63 5.79 14.46
C VAL A 100 2.17 6.90 15.36
N HIS A 101 1.44 7.27 16.41
CA HIS A 101 1.84 8.34 17.34
C HIS A 101 3.04 7.94 18.19
N GLU A 102 3.29 6.65 18.34
CA GLU A 102 4.45 6.10 19.06
C GLU A 102 5.62 5.81 18.12
N PHE A 103 5.43 5.94 16.80
CA PHE A 103 6.49 5.65 15.83
C PHE A 103 7.48 6.82 15.78
N PRO A 104 8.81 6.56 15.99
CA PRO A 104 9.83 7.61 15.97
C PRO A 104 9.88 8.32 14.62
N GLY A 105 9.80 9.65 14.63
CA GLY A 105 9.86 10.46 13.41
C GLY A 105 8.62 10.38 12.52
N HIS A 106 7.49 9.94 13.07
CA HIS A 106 6.24 9.88 12.31
C HIS A 106 5.89 11.24 11.68
N ILE A 107 5.53 11.19 10.40
CA ILE A 107 5.08 12.36 9.63
C ILE A 107 3.56 12.29 9.55
N ALA A 108 2.87 13.22 10.21
CA ALA A 108 1.41 13.28 10.21
C ALA A 108 0.90 13.94 8.94
N CYS A 109 0.82 13.17 7.83
CA CYS A 109 0.23 13.64 6.58
C CYS A 109 -1.31 13.62 6.63
N ASP A 110 -1.90 12.74 7.43
CA ASP A 110 -3.34 12.71 7.74
C ASP A 110 -3.52 12.48 9.24
N SER A 111 -4.15 13.45 9.91
CA SER A 111 -4.42 13.37 11.35
C SER A 111 -5.42 12.27 11.73
N ALA A 112 -6.15 11.72 10.77
CA ALA A 112 -7.10 10.62 11.00
C ALA A 112 -6.40 9.26 11.14
N SER A 113 -5.14 9.13 10.74
CA SER A 113 -4.41 7.87 10.76
C SER A 113 -3.95 7.51 12.17
N ASN A 114 -4.25 6.30 12.62
CA ASN A 114 -3.83 5.76 13.92
C ASN A 114 -2.97 4.50 13.79
N SER A 115 -3.14 3.71 12.74
CA SER A 115 -2.24 2.60 12.43
C SER A 115 -1.90 2.60 10.94
N GLU A 116 -0.81 1.90 10.59
CA GLU A 116 -0.27 1.94 9.24
C GLU A 116 0.47 0.65 8.92
N ILE A 117 0.41 0.24 7.65
CA ILE A 117 1.28 -0.80 7.10
C ILE A 117 1.93 -0.25 5.84
N VAL A 118 3.25 -0.45 5.72
CA VAL A 118 4.02 -0.05 4.55
C VAL A 118 4.82 -1.25 4.05
N VAL A 119 4.62 -1.61 2.79
CA VAL A 119 5.31 -2.73 2.14
C VAL A 119 6.27 -2.20 1.09
N PRO A 120 7.58 -2.42 1.21
CA PRO A 120 8.52 -1.99 0.17
C PRO A 120 8.36 -2.82 -1.10
N ILE A 121 8.55 -2.18 -2.24
CA ILE A 121 8.48 -2.77 -3.57
C ILE A 121 9.91 -2.88 -4.10
N CYS A 122 10.36 -4.11 -4.33
CA CYS A 122 11.73 -4.39 -4.72
C CYS A 122 11.77 -5.07 -6.09
N VAL A 123 12.54 -4.50 -7.01
CA VAL A 123 12.70 -5.03 -8.36
C VAL A 123 14.20 -5.14 -8.68
N ASN A 124 14.65 -6.32 -9.05
CA ASN A 124 16.06 -6.57 -9.36
C ASN A 124 17.01 -6.16 -8.22
N GLY A 125 16.59 -6.40 -6.98
CA GLY A 125 17.39 -6.07 -5.79
C GLY A 125 17.36 -4.61 -5.35
N GLU A 126 16.60 -3.76 -6.04
CA GLU A 126 16.46 -2.34 -5.70
C GLU A 126 15.05 -2.01 -5.24
N ILE A 127 14.92 -1.20 -4.20
CA ILE A 127 13.62 -0.68 -3.78
C ILE A 127 13.22 0.43 -4.75
N VAL A 128 12.06 0.25 -5.39
CA VAL A 128 11.52 1.17 -6.41
C VAL A 128 10.34 1.98 -5.89
N GLY A 129 9.84 1.66 -4.72
CA GLY A 129 8.73 2.36 -4.09
C GLY A 129 8.20 1.61 -2.88
N VAL A 130 7.08 2.09 -2.36
CA VAL A 130 6.35 1.44 -1.26
C VAL A 130 4.86 1.45 -1.56
N LEU A 131 4.15 0.44 -1.03
CA LEU A 131 2.71 0.46 -0.87
C LEU A 131 2.43 0.89 0.57
N ASP A 132 1.65 1.95 0.73
CA ASP A 132 1.30 2.55 2.03
C ASP A 132 -0.21 2.47 2.26
N ILE A 133 -0.62 1.98 3.42
CA ILE A 133 -2.03 1.90 3.81
C ILE A 133 -2.19 2.38 5.24
N ASP A 134 -3.10 3.33 5.45
CA ASP A 134 -3.41 3.92 6.74
C ASP A 134 -4.82 3.56 7.18
N SER A 135 -5.01 3.43 8.48
CA SER A 135 -6.30 3.19 9.11
C SER A 135 -6.57 4.18 10.24
N PRO A 136 -7.84 4.60 10.41
CA PRO A 136 -8.23 5.40 11.57
C PRO A 136 -8.31 4.58 12.85
N LEU A 137 -8.22 3.25 12.78
CA LEU A 137 -8.21 2.36 13.94
C LEU A 137 -6.78 2.11 14.41
N PHE A 138 -6.59 1.88 15.69
CA PHE A 138 -5.35 1.33 16.22
C PHE A 138 -5.27 -0.16 15.89
N SER A 139 -4.07 -0.67 15.68
CA SER A 139 -3.81 -2.11 15.47
C SER A 139 -4.67 -2.76 14.39
N ARG A 140 -4.99 -2.00 13.32
CA ARG A 140 -5.85 -2.49 12.23
C ARG A 140 -5.20 -3.62 11.44
N PHE A 141 -3.88 -3.58 11.27
CA PHE A 141 -3.15 -4.51 10.42
C PHE A 141 -2.42 -5.54 11.26
N ASP A 142 -2.46 -6.80 10.82
CA ASP A 142 -1.79 -7.93 11.46
C ASP A 142 -0.92 -8.71 10.46
N LEU A 143 -0.38 -9.87 10.88
CA LEU A 143 0.48 -10.69 10.04
C LEU A 143 -0.24 -11.24 8.81
N ALA A 144 -1.55 -11.47 8.88
CA ALA A 144 -2.33 -11.90 7.71
C ALA A 144 -2.41 -10.81 6.67
N ASP A 145 -2.59 -9.55 7.10
CA ASP A 145 -2.50 -8.38 6.19
C ASP A 145 -1.12 -8.26 5.57
N GLN A 146 -0.08 -8.39 6.37
CA GLN A 146 1.30 -8.32 5.89
C GLN A 146 1.56 -9.36 4.80
N LYS A 147 1.20 -10.61 5.05
CA LYS A 147 1.39 -11.70 4.10
C LYS A 147 0.62 -11.46 2.79
N GLY A 148 -0.64 -11.09 2.90
CA GLY A 148 -1.50 -10.83 1.74
C GLY A 148 -1.02 -9.66 0.91
N LEU A 149 -0.59 -8.58 1.56
CA LEU A 149 -0.09 -7.38 0.89
C LEU A 149 1.31 -7.56 0.30
N GLU A 150 2.16 -8.35 0.93
CA GLU A 150 3.45 -8.71 0.35
C GLU A 150 3.27 -9.54 -0.94
N GLU A 151 2.29 -10.43 -0.99
CA GLU A 151 1.91 -11.14 -2.22
C GLU A 151 1.38 -10.18 -3.30
N PHE A 152 0.53 -9.23 -2.90
CA PHE A 152 0.02 -8.18 -3.78
C PHE A 152 1.16 -7.39 -4.43
N VAL A 153 2.14 -6.99 -3.63
CA VAL A 153 3.32 -6.27 -4.10
C VAL A 153 4.15 -7.13 -5.06
N LYS A 154 4.33 -8.42 -4.79
CA LYS A 154 5.04 -9.34 -5.71
C LYS A 154 4.40 -9.39 -7.09
N ILE A 155 3.07 -9.38 -7.15
CA ILE A 155 2.36 -9.36 -8.43
C ILE A 155 2.69 -8.07 -9.19
N LEU A 156 2.70 -6.92 -8.51
CA LEU A 156 3.05 -5.65 -9.11
C LEU A 156 4.52 -5.58 -9.54
N GLU A 157 5.41 -6.20 -8.79
CA GLU A 157 6.84 -6.25 -9.15
C GLU A 157 7.06 -6.89 -10.52
N SER A 158 6.22 -7.85 -10.91
CA SER A 158 6.32 -8.54 -12.20
C SER A 158 6.06 -7.63 -13.42
N ILE A 159 5.35 -6.51 -13.22
CA ILE A 159 5.02 -5.56 -14.29
C ILE A 159 5.71 -4.20 -14.10
N TRP A 160 6.62 -4.09 -13.13
CA TRP A 160 7.27 -2.83 -12.80
C TRP A 160 8.24 -2.39 -13.89
N LYS A 161 8.20 -1.11 -14.15
CA LYS A 161 9.12 -0.48 -15.11
C LYS A 161 10.39 0.03 -14.48
#